data_aa824ea1f6453bd552664fd519e9178c
#
_entry.id   aa824ea1f6453bd552664fd519e9178c
#
_cell.length_a   1.000
_cell.length_b   1.000
_cell.length_c   1.000
_cell.angle_alpha   90.00
_cell.angle_beta   90.00
_cell.angle_gamma   90.00
#
_symmetry.space_group_name_H-M   'P 1'
#
loop_
_entity.id
_entity.type
_entity.pdbx_description
1 polymer ?
#
loop_
_entity_poly.entity_id
_entity_poly.type
_entity_poly.pdbx_seq_one_letter_code
_entity_poly.pdbx_strand_id
1 'polypeptide(L)'
;VWFDFSEGTLRMLQPLTASDAARLRDFLLGAGYTEAELRKRQYFSELPSSRLRNFPRLLDRTSDRTCLSTLLRWFWLGVSQDASASIPLLPAWFVPLALSLGLLRQDGSKLVAQVMLFPVKAFLLVCDHTSRIDAADPELVLWPNPTSKLLSQFTVR
;
A
#
# COMPACT_ATOMS: atom_id res chain seq x y z
N VAL A 1 -5.77 -12.54 18.63
CA VAL A 1 -4.93 -11.52 19.24
C VAL A 1 -5.59 -10.18 18.94
N TRP A 2 -6.21 -9.58 19.94
CA TRP A 2 -6.83 -8.26 19.84
C TRP A 2 -5.71 -7.22 19.93
N PHE A 3 -5.58 -6.37 18.95
CA PHE A 3 -4.72 -5.20 19.05
C PHE A 3 -5.48 -4.10 19.77
N ASP A 4 -4.93 -3.65 20.87
CA ASP A 4 -5.43 -2.50 21.62
C ASP A 4 -5.14 -1.22 20.82
N PHE A 5 -6.19 -0.60 20.29
CA PHE A 5 -6.12 0.65 19.54
C PHE A 5 -6.42 1.89 20.40
N SER A 6 -6.25 1.77 21.72
CA SER A 6 -6.67 2.80 22.69
C SER A 6 -5.81 4.08 22.73
N GLU A 7 -4.78 4.21 21.90
CA GLU A 7 -4.12 5.50 21.70
C GLU A 7 -4.08 5.88 20.21
N GLY A 8 -5.26 6.29 19.73
CA GLY A 8 -5.45 6.82 18.39
C GLY A 8 -4.81 8.19 18.22
N THR A 9 -3.50 8.27 18.19
CA THR A 9 -2.85 9.41 17.54
C THR A 9 -2.97 9.15 16.05
N LEU A 10 -3.95 9.80 15.42
CA LEU A 10 -4.00 10.00 13.98
C LEU A 10 -2.63 10.53 13.53
N ARG A 11 -1.75 9.63 13.11
CA ARG A 11 -0.51 10.05 12.46
C ARG A 11 -0.92 10.52 11.08
N MET A 12 -1.21 11.82 10.98
CA MET A 12 -1.32 12.49 9.70
C MET A 12 -0.05 12.15 8.90
N LEU A 13 -0.24 11.68 7.68
CA LEU A 13 0.87 11.52 6.74
C LEU A 13 1.63 12.84 6.72
N GLN A 14 2.93 12.77 6.90
CA GLN A 14 3.76 13.98 6.84
C GLN A 14 3.75 14.52 5.41
N PRO A 15 3.69 15.85 5.24
CA PRO A 15 3.69 16.44 3.91
C PRO A 15 4.99 16.06 3.18
N LEU A 16 4.84 15.51 1.98
CA LEU A 16 5.95 15.20 1.09
C LEU A 16 6.50 16.48 0.46
N THR A 17 7.82 16.59 0.40
CA THR A 17 8.44 17.56 -0.52
C THR A 17 8.22 17.11 -1.97
N ALA A 18 8.21 18.05 -2.92
CA ALA A 18 8.07 17.70 -4.33
C ALA A 18 9.20 16.75 -4.81
N SER A 19 10.41 16.91 -4.27
CA SER A 19 11.55 16.04 -4.57
C SER A 19 11.34 14.61 -4.06
N ASP A 20 10.88 14.45 -2.81
CA ASP A 20 10.62 13.13 -2.25
C ASP A 20 9.44 12.44 -2.94
N ALA A 21 8.41 13.19 -3.29
CA ALA A 21 7.28 12.68 -4.06
C ALA A 21 7.72 12.14 -5.43
N ALA A 22 8.55 12.91 -6.16
CA ALA A 22 9.08 12.48 -7.44
C ALA A 22 9.96 11.23 -7.29
N ARG A 23 10.88 11.23 -6.30
CA ARG A 23 11.76 10.11 -6.03
C ARG A 23 11.01 8.83 -5.66
N LEU A 24 9.99 8.95 -4.80
CA LEU A 24 9.14 7.83 -4.41
C LEU A 24 8.36 7.28 -5.61
N ARG A 25 7.73 8.16 -6.38
CA ARG A 25 7.00 7.79 -7.59
C ARG A 25 7.89 7.06 -8.59
N ASP A 26 9.03 7.64 -8.93
CA ASP A 26 9.94 7.09 -9.94
C ASP A 26 10.50 5.73 -9.51
N PHE A 27 10.78 5.57 -8.21
CA PHE A 27 11.16 4.27 -7.65
C PHE A 27 10.04 3.24 -7.77
N LEU A 28 8.81 3.57 -7.36
CA LEU A 28 7.68 2.64 -7.40
C LEU A 28 7.37 2.23 -8.85
N LEU A 29 7.37 3.18 -9.78
CA LEU A 29 7.20 2.89 -11.21
C LEU A 29 8.33 2.01 -11.75
N GLY A 30 9.58 2.33 -11.43
CA GLY A 30 10.76 1.54 -11.82
C GLY A 30 10.76 0.12 -11.24
N ALA A 31 10.24 -0.07 -10.04
CA ALA A 31 10.04 -1.37 -9.43
C ALA A 31 8.87 -2.17 -10.05
N GLY A 32 8.11 -1.59 -10.97
CA GLY A 32 6.93 -2.21 -11.58
C GLY A 32 5.65 -2.10 -10.74
N TYR A 33 5.62 -1.24 -9.73
CA TYR A 33 4.42 -1.03 -8.91
C TYR A 33 3.43 -0.14 -9.69
N THR A 34 2.81 -0.70 -10.73
CA THR A 34 1.93 -0.01 -11.68
C THR A 34 0.59 -0.71 -11.81
N GLU A 35 -0.43 0.03 -12.24
CA GLU A 35 -1.74 -0.55 -12.54
C GLU A 35 -1.64 -1.70 -13.56
N ALA A 36 -0.81 -1.54 -14.60
CA ALA A 36 -0.64 -2.54 -15.64
C ALA A 36 -0.07 -3.85 -15.10
N GLU A 37 0.98 -3.79 -14.27
CA GLU A 37 1.60 -4.98 -13.69
C GLU A 37 0.68 -5.64 -12.66
N LEU A 38 -0.06 -4.86 -11.86
CA LEU A 38 -1.04 -5.39 -10.93
C LEU A 38 -2.20 -6.09 -11.66
N ARG A 39 -2.65 -5.56 -12.79
CA ARG A 39 -3.66 -6.21 -13.65
C ARG A 39 -3.13 -7.52 -14.24
N LYS A 40 -1.91 -7.50 -14.78
CA LYS A 40 -1.26 -8.70 -15.35
C LYS A 40 -1.13 -9.81 -14.31
N ARG A 41 -0.83 -9.47 -13.08
CA ARG A 41 -0.77 -10.41 -11.94
C ARG A 41 -2.13 -10.74 -11.35
N GLN A 42 -3.22 -10.24 -11.92
CA GLN A 42 -4.60 -10.48 -11.49
C GLN A 42 -4.95 -9.92 -10.09
N TYR A 43 -4.19 -8.94 -9.58
CA TYR A 43 -4.52 -8.32 -8.30
C TYR A 43 -5.74 -7.39 -8.38
N PHE A 44 -6.05 -6.85 -9.56
CA PHE A 44 -7.20 -5.97 -9.80
C PHE A 44 -8.49 -6.67 -10.20
N SER A 45 -8.43 -7.95 -10.56
CA SER A 45 -9.64 -8.69 -11.00
C SER A 45 -10.61 -8.97 -9.87
N GLU A 46 -10.20 -8.68 -8.64
CA GLU A 46 -10.94 -9.06 -7.46
C GLU A 46 -11.42 -7.83 -6.69
N LEU A 47 -12.73 -7.77 -6.46
CA LEU A 47 -13.32 -6.85 -5.51
C LEU A 47 -12.68 -7.06 -4.12
N PRO A 48 -12.58 -6.01 -3.29
CA PRO A 48 -12.02 -6.13 -1.94
C PRO A 48 -12.64 -7.25 -1.10
N SER A 49 -13.93 -7.54 -1.30
CA SER A 49 -14.63 -8.65 -0.66
C SER A 49 -14.12 -10.03 -1.08
N SER A 50 -13.51 -10.16 -2.26
CA SER A 50 -12.91 -11.41 -2.73
C SER A 50 -11.45 -11.59 -2.30
N ARG A 51 -10.80 -10.53 -1.82
CA ARG A 51 -9.40 -10.60 -1.33
C ARG A 51 -9.24 -11.62 -0.20
N LEU A 52 -10.18 -11.68 0.74
CA LEU A 52 -10.11 -12.63 1.85
C LEU A 52 -10.12 -14.08 1.38
N ARG A 53 -10.88 -14.41 0.33
CA ARG A 53 -10.92 -15.77 -0.25
C ARG A 53 -9.63 -16.15 -0.96
N ASN A 54 -8.98 -15.18 -1.62
CA ASN A 54 -7.83 -15.42 -2.47
C ASN A 54 -6.51 -15.01 -1.81
N PHE A 55 -6.55 -14.55 -0.56
CA PHE A 55 -5.39 -14.08 0.17
C PHE A 55 -4.22 -15.07 0.18
N PRO A 56 -4.41 -16.38 0.44
CA PRO A 56 -3.31 -17.36 0.36
C PRO A 56 -2.66 -17.42 -1.01
N ARG A 57 -3.46 -17.37 -2.09
CA ARG A 57 -2.96 -17.38 -3.47
C ARG A 57 -2.20 -16.10 -3.81
N LEU A 58 -2.64 -14.96 -3.30
CA LEU A 58 -1.94 -13.67 -3.50
C LEU A 58 -0.62 -13.65 -2.74
N LEU A 59 -0.57 -14.23 -1.54
CA LEU A 59 0.68 -14.41 -0.78
C LEU A 59 1.68 -15.30 -1.51
N ASP A 60 1.21 -16.41 -2.07
CA ASP A 60 2.05 -17.33 -2.84
C ASP A 60 2.69 -16.64 -4.06
N ARG A 61 1.92 -15.84 -4.78
CA ARG A 61 2.41 -15.06 -5.93
C ARG A 61 3.44 -13.97 -5.60
N THR A 62 3.63 -13.67 -4.34
CA THR A 62 4.64 -12.71 -3.85
C THR A 62 5.75 -13.37 -3.06
N SER A 63 5.95 -14.69 -3.23
CA SER A 63 6.97 -15.47 -2.52
C SER A 63 8.39 -15.33 -3.09
N ASP A 64 8.53 -14.72 -4.25
CA ASP A 64 9.76 -14.62 -5.05
C ASP A 64 10.82 -13.65 -4.50
N ARG A 65 10.61 -13.05 -3.34
CA ARG A 65 11.56 -12.16 -2.65
C ARG A 65 12.16 -11.07 -3.54
N THR A 66 11.35 -10.49 -4.41
CA THR A 66 11.74 -9.33 -5.23
C THR A 66 11.34 -8.01 -4.57
N CYS A 67 11.92 -6.90 -5.05
CA CYS A 67 11.51 -5.55 -4.65
C CYS A 67 10.00 -5.37 -4.82
N LEU A 68 9.46 -5.71 -6.00
CA LEU A 68 8.03 -5.57 -6.28
C LEU A 68 7.17 -6.42 -5.33
N SER A 69 7.54 -7.66 -5.07
CA SER A 69 6.81 -8.53 -4.15
C SER A 69 6.82 -8.02 -2.71
N THR A 70 7.92 -7.43 -2.28
CA THR A 70 8.02 -6.76 -0.98
C THR A 70 7.04 -5.57 -0.90
N LEU A 71 7.02 -4.71 -1.92
CA LEU A 71 6.11 -3.58 -1.99
C LEU A 71 4.64 -4.01 -2.04
N LEU A 72 4.33 -5.07 -2.82
CA LEU A 72 2.97 -5.63 -2.90
C LEU A 72 2.50 -6.21 -1.57
N ARG A 73 3.37 -6.91 -0.85
CA ARG A 73 3.06 -7.45 0.49
C ARG A 73 2.73 -6.34 1.47
N TRP A 74 3.49 -5.24 1.47
CA TRP A 74 3.20 -4.10 2.35
C TRP A 74 1.95 -3.35 1.90
N PHE A 75 2.02 -2.72 0.74
CA PHE A 75 1.07 -1.68 0.34
C PHE A 75 -0.19 -2.20 -0.35
N TRP A 76 -0.19 -3.45 -0.79
CA TRP A 76 -1.36 -4.05 -1.41
C TRP A 76 -2.04 -5.09 -0.51
N LEU A 77 -1.26 -5.97 0.10
CA LEU A 77 -1.77 -7.06 0.91
C LEU A 77 -1.83 -6.72 2.42
N GLY A 78 -1.11 -5.70 2.88
CA GLY A 78 -1.04 -5.31 4.29
C GLY A 78 -0.32 -6.32 5.18
N VAL A 79 0.60 -7.09 4.60
CA VAL A 79 1.35 -8.10 5.32
C VAL A 79 2.57 -7.49 5.98
N SER A 80 2.72 -7.68 7.28
CA SER A 80 3.94 -7.33 7.99
C SER A 80 5.10 -8.22 7.52
N GLN A 81 6.29 -7.64 7.36
CA GLN A 81 7.48 -8.37 6.93
C GLN A 81 8.65 -8.07 7.85
N ASP A 82 9.53 -9.05 8.04
CA ASP A 82 10.76 -8.85 8.81
C ASP A 82 11.66 -7.82 8.13
N ALA A 83 12.12 -6.85 8.90
CA ALA A 83 12.98 -5.77 8.42
C ALA A 83 14.27 -6.32 7.81
N SER A 84 14.90 -7.30 8.48
CA SER A 84 16.14 -7.93 8.02
C SER A 84 16.01 -8.63 6.68
N ALA A 85 14.81 -9.15 6.35
CA ALA A 85 14.55 -9.85 5.09
C ALA A 85 14.13 -8.91 3.97
N SER A 86 13.46 -7.80 4.29
CA SER A 86 12.88 -6.89 3.29
C SER A 86 13.78 -5.71 2.94
N ILE A 87 14.50 -5.12 3.90
CA ILE A 87 15.37 -3.95 3.66
C ILE A 87 16.42 -4.20 2.56
N PRO A 88 17.13 -5.34 2.51
CA PRO A 88 18.14 -5.59 1.48
C PRO A 88 17.60 -5.63 0.04
N LEU A 89 16.29 -5.78 -0.13
CA LEU A 89 15.63 -5.83 -1.44
C LEU A 89 15.27 -4.44 -2.00
N LEU A 90 15.54 -3.38 -1.22
CA LEU A 90 15.09 -2.01 -1.47
C LEU A 90 16.27 -1.05 -1.47
N PRO A 91 16.16 0.12 -2.14
CA PRO A 91 17.16 1.17 -1.99
C PRO A 91 17.28 1.61 -0.52
N ALA A 92 18.50 1.87 -0.06
CA ALA A 92 18.79 2.20 1.34
C ALA A 92 18.00 3.43 1.87
N TRP A 93 17.61 4.35 0.99
CA TRP A 93 16.84 5.54 1.34
C TRP A 93 15.35 5.29 1.52
N PHE A 94 14.80 4.20 0.93
CA PHE A 94 13.36 3.99 0.83
C PHE A 94 12.70 3.78 2.21
N VAL A 95 13.23 2.84 3.01
CA VAL A 95 12.62 2.51 4.32
C VAL A 95 12.68 3.70 5.29
N PRO A 96 13.83 4.42 5.44
CA PRO A 96 13.87 5.63 6.27
C PRO A 96 12.84 6.68 5.83
N LEU A 97 12.71 6.92 4.53
CA LEU A 97 11.71 7.86 4.00
C LEU A 97 10.28 7.37 4.26
N ALA A 98 9.99 6.10 4.00
CA ALA A 98 8.66 5.55 4.23
C ALA A 98 8.22 5.58 5.70
N LEU A 99 9.16 5.40 6.63
CA LEU A 99 8.93 5.55 8.06
C LEU A 99 8.68 7.02 8.45
N SER A 100 9.49 7.94 7.93
CA SER A 100 9.33 9.38 8.23
C SER A 100 8.00 9.94 7.71
N LEU A 101 7.52 9.43 6.60
CA LEU A 101 6.24 9.82 6.00
C LEU A 101 5.02 9.13 6.65
N GLY A 102 5.23 8.14 7.50
CA GLY A 102 4.15 7.36 8.09
C GLY A 102 3.54 6.32 7.14
N LEU A 103 4.17 6.04 6.00
CA LEU A 103 3.73 4.97 5.09
C LEU A 103 3.98 3.58 5.68
N LEU A 104 5.09 3.45 6.41
CA LEU A 104 5.45 2.26 7.17
C LEU A 104 5.56 2.59 8.64
N ARG A 105 5.35 1.60 9.49
CA ARG A 105 5.62 1.63 10.93
C ARG A 105 6.50 0.45 11.29
N GLN A 106 7.44 0.67 12.20
CA GLN A 106 8.20 -0.41 12.80
C GLN A 106 7.42 -1.00 13.98
N ASP A 107 7.34 -2.32 14.02
CA ASP A 107 6.71 -3.09 15.07
C ASP A 107 7.66 -4.23 15.46
N GLY A 108 8.47 -4.01 16.49
CA GLY A 108 9.57 -4.89 16.85
C GLY A 108 10.55 -5.08 15.70
N SER A 109 10.75 -6.32 15.26
CA SER A 109 11.60 -6.66 14.10
C SER A 109 10.90 -6.52 12.75
N LYS A 110 9.61 -6.18 12.73
CA LYS A 110 8.80 -6.12 11.51
C LYS A 110 8.53 -4.71 11.06
N LEU A 111 8.29 -4.56 9.77
CA LEU A 111 7.77 -3.36 9.12
C LEU A 111 6.34 -3.62 8.67
N VAL A 112 5.44 -2.69 8.98
CA VAL A 112 4.00 -2.79 8.73
C VAL A 112 3.55 -1.57 7.93
N ALA A 113 2.85 -1.78 6.82
CA ALA A 113 2.26 -0.66 6.08
C ALA A 113 1.09 -0.06 6.86
N GLN A 114 1.07 1.27 6.93
CA GLN A 114 -0.02 2.03 7.56
C GLN A 114 -1.10 2.40 6.56
N VAL A 115 -0.76 2.40 5.28
CA VAL A 115 -1.62 2.79 4.17
C VAL A 115 -1.55 1.77 3.04
N MET A 116 -2.56 1.78 2.19
CA MET A 116 -2.54 1.11 0.90
C MET A 116 -2.16 2.13 -0.17
N LEU A 117 -1.22 1.78 -1.03
CA LEU A 117 -0.89 2.56 -2.21
C LEU A 117 -1.61 1.96 -3.42
N PHE A 118 -2.49 2.74 -4.03
CA PHE A 118 -3.30 2.29 -5.15
C PHE A 118 -2.85 2.99 -6.44
N PRO A 119 -2.17 2.28 -7.37
CA PRO A 119 -1.74 2.88 -8.63
C PRO A 119 -2.93 3.01 -9.59
N VAL A 120 -3.15 4.23 -10.08
CA VAL A 120 -4.17 4.53 -11.10
C VAL A 120 -3.52 5.37 -12.19
N LYS A 121 -3.35 4.82 -13.37
CA LYS A 121 -2.66 5.50 -14.48
C LYS A 121 -1.29 6.03 -14.03
N ALA A 122 -1.11 7.36 -14.04
CA ALA A 122 0.12 8.05 -13.61
C ALA A 122 0.12 8.47 -12.13
N PHE A 123 -0.94 8.14 -11.37
CA PHE A 123 -1.11 8.56 -9.99
C PHE A 123 -0.95 7.39 -9.02
N LEU A 124 -0.51 7.70 -7.81
CA LEU A 124 -0.58 6.83 -6.65
C LEU A 124 -1.56 7.44 -5.67
N LEU A 125 -2.66 6.74 -5.43
CA LEU A 125 -3.63 7.14 -4.43
C LEU A 125 -3.25 6.47 -3.11
N VAL A 126 -3.26 7.27 -2.05
CA VAL A 126 -3.07 6.79 -0.68
C VAL A 126 -4.43 6.55 -0.07
N CYS A 127 -4.67 5.34 0.40
CA CYS A 127 -5.94 4.93 0.97
C CYS A 127 -5.68 4.19 2.29
N ASP A 128 -6.69 4.12 3.15
CA ASP A 128 -6.60 3.28 4.32
C ASP A 128 -6.57 1.80 3.96
N HIS A 129 -5.88 1.04 4.79
CA HIS A 129 -5.77 -0.40 4.55
C HIS A 129 -7.10 -1.10 4.83
N THR A 130 -7.43 -2.12 4.03
CA THR A 130 -8.69 -2.88 4.14
C THR A 130 -8.93 -3.53 5.51
N SER A 131 -7.89 -3.76 6.28
CA SER A 131 -7.99 -4.26 7.66
C SER A 131 -8.63 -3.27 8.64
N ARG A 132 -8.79 -2.01 8.25
CA ARG A 132 -9.40 -0.94 9.06
C ARG A 132 -10.87 -0.69 8.75
N ILE A 133 -11.44 -1.38 7.76
CA ILE A 133 -12.81 -1.09 7.26
C ILE A 133 -13.89 -1.34 8.30
N ASP A 134 -13.65 -2.20 9.28
CA ASP A 134 -14.60 -2.48 10.36
C ASP A 134 -14.60 -1.42 11.47
N ALA A 135 -13.69 -0.46 11.41
CA ALA A 135 -13.69 0.66 12.32
C ALA A 135 -14.71 1.71 11.83
N ALA A 136 -15.61 2.14 12.69
CA ALA A 136 -16.50 3.28 12.45
C ALA A 136 -15.68 4.60 12.49
N ASP A 137 -14.67 4.71 11.65
CA ASP A 137 -13.79 5.85 11.56
C ASP A 137 -14.35 6.82 10.52
N PRO A 138 -14.79 8.02 10.92
CA PRO A 138 -15.33 9.02 10.00
C PRO A 138 -14.28 9.55 9.01
N GLU A 139 -12.99 9.36 9.29
CA GLU A 139 -11.89 9.82 8.44
C GLU A 139 -11.37 8.73 7.49
N LEU A 140 -12.05 7.58 7.42
CA LEU A 140 -11.65 6.46 6.58
C LEU A 140 -11.59 6.84 5.10
N VAL A 141 -10.41 6.78 4.50
CA VAL A 141 -10.19 7.00 3.06
C VAL A 141 -10.30 5.67 2.32
N LEU A 142 -11.46 5.45 1.71
CA LEU A 142 -11.71 4.24 0.91
C LEU A 142 -10.92 4.26 -0.39
N TRP A 143 -10.49 3.06 -0.83
CA TRP A 143 -9.89 2.90 -2.15
C TRP A 143 -10.92 3.18 -3.26
N PRO A 144 -10.48 3.54 -4.47
CA PRO A 144 -11.35 3.74 -5.62
C PRO A 144 -12.15 2.46 -5.93
N ASN A 145 -13.44 2.55 -5.75
CA ASN A 145 -14.38 1.51 -6.14
C ASN A 145 -14.78 1.67 -7.63
N PRO A 146 -15.53 0.73 -8.24
CA PRO A 146 -15.99 0.84 -9.61
C PRO A 146 -16.78 2.13 -9.88
N THR A 147 -17.57 2.61 -8.92
CA THR A 147 -18.33 3.85 -9.02
C THR A 147 -17.41 5.07 -9.07
N SER A 148 -16.39 5.13 -8.21
CA SER A 148 -15.38 6.21 -8.24
C SER A 148 -14.63 6.25 -9.56
N LYS A 149 -14.33 5.08 -10.14
CA LYS A 149 -13.69 4.98 -11.47
C LYS A 149 -14.62 5.46 -12.57
N LEU A 150 -15.90 5.12 -12.51
CA LEU A 150 -16.88 5.59 -13.46
C LEU A 150 -17.03 7.11 -13.37
N LEU A 151 -17.18 7.66 -12.17
CA LEU A 151 -17.27 9.10 -11.95
C LEU A 151 -16.05 9.86 -12.49
N SER A 152 -14.84 9.31 -12.33
CA SER A 152 -13.63 9.94 -12.85
C SER A 152 -13.59 10.07 -14.38
N GLN A 153 -14.40 9.29 -15.10
CA GLN A 153 -14.52 9.37 -16.57
C GLN A 153 -15.44 10.53 -17.00
N PHE A 154 -16.35 10.93 -16.13
CA PHE A 154 -17.29 12.04 -16.38
C PHE A 154 -16.83 13.39 -15.81
N THR A 155 -15.73 13.41 -15.06
CA THR A 155 -15.14 14.67 -14.58
C THR A 155 -14.54 15.39 -15.78
N VAL A 156 -15.16 16.48 -16.18
CA VAL A 156 -14.70 17.34 -17.29
C VAL A 156 -13.35 17.94 -16.89
N ARG A 157 -12.40 17.88 -17.84
CA ARG A 157 -11.08 18.51 -17.72
C ARG A 157 -11.16 20.00 -17.89
#